data_7eaf81df5993d6e8118f3c3b18a2dbf7
#
_entry.id   7eaf81df5993d6e8118f3c3b18a2dbf7
#
_cell.length_a   1.000
_cell.length_b   1.000
_cell.length_c   1.000
_cell.angle_alpha   90.00
_cell.angle_beta   90.00
_cell.angle_gamma   90.00
#
_symmetry.space_group_name_H-M   'P 1'
#
loop_
_entity.id
_entity.type
_entity.pdbx_description
1 polymer ?
#
loop_
_entity_poly.entity_id
_entity_poly.type
_entity_poly.pdbx_seq_one_letter_code
_entity_poly.pdbx_strand_id
1 'polypeptide(L)'
;MAEKTPNQQLAEKLLFKPAYVGDKTAAVKQEAHAFAEGYKKFLDAGKTEREVAAESEQMLKDAGYQQFDPKKTYAPGDKVYFSQLGKAIVASTIGTRSFEDGFHLVIAHTDSPRLDLRPTPLYESDHFSYFKTHYYGGIRKYQWGTMPLAIHGVFTRADGSSVSFAVGEDENDPVFCITDLLPHLGAEQNDR
;
A
#
# COMPACT_ATOMS: atom_id res chain seq x y z
N MET A 1 -26.88 -34.21 19.01
CA MET A 1 -25.48 -33.73 19.13
C MET A 1 -24.82 -34.58 20.20
N ALA A 2 -23.65 -35.14 19.94
CA ALA A 2 -22.93 -35.93 20.94
C ALA A 2 -22.49 -35.04 22.13
N GLU A 3 -22.60 -35.55 23.34
CA GLU A 3 -22.16 -34.84 24.55
C GLU A 3 -20.65 -34.62 24.53
N LYS A 4 -20.21 -33.42 24.85
CA LYS A 4 -18.77 -33.06 24.86
C LYS A 4 -18.05 -33.77 25.98
N THR A 5 -16.91 -34.34 25.71
CA THR A 5 -16.05 -34.93 26.74
C THR A 5 -15.52 -33.84 27.72
N PRO A 6 -15.13 -34.19 28.96
CA PRO A 6 -14.57 -33.25 29.92
C PRO A 6 -13.36 -32.46 29.37
N ASN A 7 -12.50 -33.10 28.58
CA ASN A 7 -11.37 -32.46 27.93
C ASN A 7 -11.78 -31.44 26.87
N GLN A 8 -12.84 -31.71 26.11
CA GLN A 8 -13.38 -30.75 25.14
C GLN A 8 -14.00 -29.54 25.84
N GLN A 9 -14.70 -29.76 26.96
CA GLN A 9 -15.26 -28.66 27.77
C GLN A 9 -14.14 -27.80 28.39
N LEU A 10 -13.06 -28.42 28.86
CA LEU A 10 -11.91 -27.72 29.41
C LEU A 10 -11.19 -26.92 28.30
N ALA A 11 -10.98 -27.50 27.15
CA ALA A 11 -10.39 -26.82 25.99
C ALA A 11 -11.19 -25.58 25.56
N GLU A 12 -12.52 -25.67 25.59
CA GLU A 12 -13.38 -24.52 25.27
C GLU A 12 -13.25 -23.34 26.26
N LYS A 13 -12.88 -23.64 27.50
CA LYS A 13 -12.65 -22.60 28.53
C LYS A 13 -11.26 -21.97 28.48
N LEU A 14 -10.25 -22.74 28.16
CA LEU A 14 -8.85 -22.37 28.28
C LEU A 14 -8.20 -21.94 26.99
N LEU A 15 -8.65 -22.47 25.84
CA LEU A 15 -8.05 -22.15 24.55
C LEU A 15 -8.64 -20.85 23.97
N PHE A 16 -7.77 -20.04 23.40
CA PHE A 16 -8.20 -18.89 22.60
C PHE A 16 -9.02 -19.35 21.39
N LYS A 17 -10.22 -18.79 21.24
CA LYS A 17 -11.07 -19.02 20.08
C LYS A 17 -10.94 -17.84 19.13
N PRO A 18 -10.32 -18.05 17.96
CA PRO A 18 -10.27 -16.98 16.96
C PRO A 18 -11.69 -16.64 16.52
N ALA A 19 -11.98 -15.36 16.44
CA ALA A 19 -13.26 -14.87 15.90
C ALA A 19 -13.11 -14.64 14.40
N TYR A 20 -13.80 -15.44 13.59
CA TYR A 20 -13.82 -15.30 12.14
C TYR A 20 -14.94 -14.36 11.70
N VAL A 21 -14.71 -13.63 10.60
CA VAL A 21 -15.74 -12.78 9.98
C VAL A 21 -16.96 -13.62 9.56
N GLY A 22 -16.74 -14.87 9.14
CA GLY A 22 -17.79 -15.83 8.82
C GLY A 22 -18.79 -16.06 9.96
N ASP A 23 -18.34 -15.96 11.23
CA ASP A 23 -19.14 -16.17 12.43
C ASP A 23 -19.87 -14.92 12.91
N LYS A 24 -19.65 -13.77 12.25
CA LYS A 24 -20.24 -12.48 12.63
C LYS A 24 -21.66 -12.32 12.05
N THR A 25 -22.41 -11.40 12.62
CA THR A 25 -23.75 -11.04 12.13
C THR A 25 -23.71 -10.48 10.72
N ALA A 26 -24.81 -10.49 10.02
CA ALA A 26 -24.93 -9.91 8.68
C ALA A 26 -24.56 -8.40 8.68
N ALA A 27 -24.93 -7.65 9.71
CA ALA A 27 -24.58 -6.24 9.84
C ALA A 27 -23.05 -6.03 9.90
N VAL A 28 -22.33 -6.79 10.74
CA VAL A 28 -20.86 -6.71 10.81
C VAL A 28 -20.20 -7.09 9.50
N LYS A 29 -20.75 -8.08 8.78
CA LYS A 29 -20.24 -8.44 7.44
C LYS A 29 -20.42 -7.30 6.44
N GLN A 30 -21.57 -6.64 6.46
CA GLN A 30 -21.85 -5.50 5.59
C GLN A 30 -20.91 -4.31 5.89
N GLU A 31 -20.68 -3.99 7.15
CA GLU A 31 -19.70 -2.97 7.55
C GLU A 31 -18.27 -3.33 7.08
N ALA A 32 -17.86 -4.59 7.24
CA ALA A 32 -16.56 -5.07 6.79
C ALA A 32 -16.41 -4.95 5.27
N HIS A 33 -17.46 -5.26 4.49
CA HIS A 33 -17.45 -5.08 3.04
C HIS A 33 -17.37 -3.61 2.65
N ALA A 34 -18.14 -2.73 3.30
CA ALA A 34 -18.09 -1.30 3.04
C ALA A 34 -16.70 -0.71 3.32
N PHE A 35 -16.06 -1.12 4.43
CA PHE A 35 -14.69 -0.75 4.75
C PHE A 35 -13.70 -1.25 3.68
N ALA A 36 -13.84 -2.50 3.26
CA ALA A 36 -12.98 -3.10 2.23
C ALA A 36 -13.09 -2.37 0.88
N GLU A 37 -14.27 -1.92 0.48
CA GLU A 37 -14.44 -1.12 -0.75
C GLU A 37 -13.75 0.24 -0.64
N GLY A 38 -13.76 0.87 0.51
CA GLY A 38 -12.97 2.09 0.78
C GLY A 38 -11.48 1.84 0.71
N TYR A 39 -11.01 0.73 1.29
CA TYR A 39 -9.61 0.34 1.25
C TYR A 39 -9.12 0.00 -0.16
N LYS A 40 -9.95 -0.64 -0.99
CA LYS A 40 -9.64 -0.89 -2.41
C LYS A 40 -9.39 0.42 -3.17
N LYS A 41 -10.24 1.43 -2.98
CA LYS A 41 -10.05 2.75 -3.58
C LYS A 41 -8.74 3.41 -3.16
N PHE A 42 -8.39 3.30 -1.89
CA PHE A 42 -7.12 3.79 -1.38
C PHE A 42 -5.92 3.08 -2.05
N LEU A 43 -5.98 1.75 -2.22
CA LEU A 43 -4.95 0.98 -2.91
C LEU A 43 -4.86 1.33 -4.41
N ASP A 44 -5.99 1.60 -5.05
CA ASP A 44 -6.03 2.01 -6.45
C ASP A 44 -5.40 3.40 -6.66
N ALA A 45 -5.62 4.34 -5.73
CA ALA A 45 -5.03 5.67 -5.76
C ALA A 45 -3.54 5.68 -5.38
N GLY A 46 -3.09 4.75 -4.52
CA GLY A 46 -1.74 4.72 -3.96
C GLY A 46 -0.87 3.60 -4.50
N LYS A 47 -0.31 3.74 -5.71
CA LYS A 47 0.58 2.75 -6.33
C LYS A 47 2.04 2.88 -5.88
N THR A 48 2.45 4.09 -5.48
CA THR A 48 3.79 4.41 -5.00
C THR A 48 3.73 5.06 -3.62
N GLU A 49 4.85 5.08 -2.89
CA GLU A 49 4.92 5.74 -1.58
C GLU A 49 4.53 7.23 -1.63
N ARG A 50 4.74 7.90 -2.77
CA ARG A 50 4.36 9.31 -2.96
C ARG A 50 2.86 9.46 -3.10
N GLU A 51 2.23 8.60 -3.87
CA GLU A 51 0.78 8.60 -4.07
C GLU A 51 0.07 8.21 -2.78
N VAL A 52 0.56 7.20 -2.05
CA VAL A 52 0.02 6.83 -0.72
C VAL A 52 0.13 7.98 0.26
N ALA A 53 1.27 8.70 0.28
CA ALA A 53 1.42 9.85 1.16
C ALA A 53 0.47 10.99 0.78
N ALA A 54 0.29 11.27 -0.51
CA ALA A 54 -0.62 12.31 -1.01
C ALA A 54 -2.09 11.97 -0.71
N GLU A 55 -2.52 10.74 -0.99
CA GLU A 55 -3.87 10.27 -0.69
C GLU A 55 -4.15 10.31 0.82
N SER A 56 -3.20 9.84 1.63
CA SER A 56 -3.30 9.90 3.10
C SER A 56 -3.40 11.34 3.60
N GLU A 57 -2.63 12.25 3.02
CA GLU A 57 -2.70 13.67 3.36
C GLU A 57 -4.08 14.26 3.05
N GLN A 58 -4.66 13.91 1.89
CA GLN A 58 -6.01 14.36 1.53
C GLN A 58 -7.06 13.80 2.50
N MET A 59 -7.01 12.50 2.80
CA MET A 59 -7.91 11.87 3.77
C MET A 59 -7.81 12.52 5.16
N LEU A 60 -6.60 12.88 5.59
CA LEU A 60 -6.40 13.57 6.87
C LEU A 60 -7.00 14.99 6.86
N LYS A 61 -6.84 15.73 5.78
CA LYS A 61 -7.48 17.05 5.62
C LYS A 61 -8.98 16.96 5.68
N ASP A 62 -9.57 15.99 4.97
CA ASP A 62 -11.01 15.74 4.97
C ASP A 62 -11.54 15.34 6.37
N ALA A 63 -10.71 14.67 7.17
CA ALA A 63 -10.97 14.32 8.56
C ALA A 63 -10.69 15.46 9.57
N GLY A 64 -10.33 16.66 9.08
CA GLY A 64 -10.10 17.86 9.90
C GLY A 64 -8.70 17.95 10.54
N TYR A 65 -7.73 17.20 10.04
CA TYR A 65 -6.34 17.35 10.45
C TYR A 65 -5.71 18.59 9.80
N GLN A 66 -4.89 19.29 10.54
CA GLN A 66 -4.11 20.46 10.08
C GLN A 66 -2.63 20.12 10.02
N GLN A 67 -1.91 20.77 9.12
CA GLN A 67 -0.47 20.60 9.06
C GLN A 67 0.17 21.06 10.39
N PHE A 68 1.07 20.23 10.90
CA PHE A 68 1.80 20.52 12.14
C PHE A 68 2.67 21.77 12.00
N ASP A 69 2.54 22.69 12.93
CA ASP A 69 3.38 23.90 13.06
C ASP A 69 4.13 23.83 14.40
N PRO A 70 5.47 23.71 14.41
CA PRO A 70 6.25 23.59 15.62
C PRO A 70 6.20 24.85 16.51
N LYS A 71 5.66 25.97 16.00
CA LYS A 71 5.51 27.23 16.75
C LYS A 71 4.18 27.33 17.49
N LYS A 72 3.26 26.42 17.23
CA LYS A 72 1.94 26.41 17.87
C LYS A 72 1.94 25.51 19.10
N THR A 73 1.13 25.87 20.07
CA THR A 73 0.73 25.02 21.18
C THR A 73 -0.57 24.32 20.82
N TYR A 74 -0.64 23.05 21.08
CA TYR A 74 -1.81 22.22 20.78
C TYR A 74 -2.55 21.79 22.05
N ALA A 75 -3.85 21.69 21.96
CA ALA A 75 -4.74 21.28 23.04
C ALA A 75 -5.27 19.85 22.81
N PRO A 76 -5.76 19.17 23.86
CA PRO A 76 -6.44 17.90 23.72
C PRO A 76 -7.57 17.97 22.69
N GLY A 77 -7.61 17.01 21.76
CA GLY A 77 -8.55 16.95 20.65
C GLY A 77 -8.03 17.55 19.34
N ASP A 78 -6.94 18.34 19.36
CA ASP A 78 -6.34 18.84 18.13
C ASP A 78 -5.82 17.70 17.28
N LYS A 79 -6.04 17.84 15.97
CA LYS A 79 -5.64 16.87 14.95
C LYS A 79 -4.57 17.48 14.06
N VAL A 80 -3.39 16.88 14.03
CA VAL A 80 -2.26 17.39 13.26
C VAL A 80 -1.63 16.30 12.42
N TYR A 81 -1.05 16.69 11.29
CA TYR A 81 -0.25 15.80 10.46
C TYR A 81 1.05 16.49 10.01
N PHE A 82 2.03 15.67 9.68
CA PHE A 82 3.29 16.09 9.09
C PHE A 82 3.66 15.17 7.94
N SER A 83 3.94 15.75 6.77
CA SER A 83 4.41 15.03 5.58
C SER A 83 5.91 15.20 5.42
N GLN A 84 6.63 14.08 5.39
CA GLN A 84 8.08 14.05 5.21
C GLN A 84 8.42 13.80 3.74
N LEU A 85 8.89 14.84 3.06
CA LEU A 85 9.35 14.81 1.66
C LEU A 85 8.32 14.21 0.67
N GLY A 86 7.02 14.22 1.03
CA GLY A 86 5.95 13.62 0.24
C GLY A 86 6.08 12.09 0.07
N LYS A 87 6.74 11.41 1.00
CA LYS A 87 6.93 9.94 0.97
C LYS A 87 6.54 9.23 2.25
N ALA A 88 6.43 9.95 3.33
CA ALA A 88 5.97 9.44 4.61
C ALA A 88 5.07 10.47 5.27
N ILE A 89 4.11 9.99 6.06
CA ILE A 89 3.16 10.84 6.76
C ILE A 89 3.04 10.40 8.20
N VAL A 90 2.93 11.36 9.10
CA VAL A 90 2.64 11.15 10.51
C VAL A 90 1.40 11.95 10.85
N ALA A 91 0.45 11.32 11.50
CA ALA A 91 -0.76 11.97 12.00
C ALA A 91 -0.90 11.73 13.49
N SER A 92 -1.38 12.72 14.22
CA SER A 92 -1.62 12.63 15.65
C SER A 92 -2.91 13.34 16.04
N THR A 93 -3.66 12.72 16.93
CA THR A 93 -4.71 13.39 17.71
C THR A 93 -4.18 13.59 19.12
N ILE A 94 -4.13 14.83 19.55
CA ILE A 94 -3.59 15.20 20.87
C ILE A 94 -4.52 14.65 21.95
N GLY A 95 -3.97 13.82 22.83
CA GLY A 95 -4.69 13.21 23.93
C GLY A 95 -4.92 14.15 25.12
N THR A 96 -5.67 13.67 26.10
CA THR A 96 -5.92 14.40 27.36
C THR A 96 -4.87 14.14 28.43
N ARG A 97 -4.01 13.13 28.25
CA ARG A 97 -2.93 12.77 29.16
C ARG A 97 -1.59 13.28 28.65
N SER A 98 -0.63 13.41 29.56
CA SER A 98 0.75 13.72 29.20
C SER A 98 1.36 12.61 28.32
N PHE A 99 2.32 12.96 27.47
CA PHE A 99 3.13 11.97 26.75
C PHE A 99 3.91 11.04 27.68
N GLU A 100 4.23 11.48 28.91
CA GLU A 100 4.87 10.67 29.95
C GLU A 100 3.98 9.51 30.44
N ASP A 101 2.65 9.66 30.32
CA ASP A 101 1.68 8.61 30.63
C ASP A 101 1.55 7.56 29.49
N GLY A 102 2.24 7.78 28.39
CA GLY A 102 2.24 6.91 27.21
C GLY A 102 1.29 7.40 26.11
N PHE A 103 1.37 6.74 24.97
CA PHE A 103 0.55 7.03 23.78
C PHE A 103 0.28 5.75 22.98
N HIS A 104 -0.74 5.77 22.16
CA HIS A 104 -1.02 4.68 21.20
C HIS A 104 -0.34 4.99 19.87
N LEU A 105 0.48 4.07 19.38
CA LEU A 105 1.20 4.21 18.11
C LEU A 105 0.78 3.10 17.16
N VAL A 106 0.38 3.49 15.94
CA VAL A 106 0.13 2.57 14.82
C VAL A 106 1.12 2.91 13.72
N ILE A 107 1.84 1.92 13.24
CA ILE A 107 2.87 2.08 12.20
C ILE A 107 2.55 1.13 11.06
N ALA A 108 2.63 1.63 9.83
CA ALA A 108 2.56 0.84 8.61
C ALA A 108 3.56 1.39 7.59
N HIS A 109 4.03 0.54 6.66
CA HIS A 109 4.81 1.01 5.52
C HIS A 109 3.88 1.52 4.41
N THR A 110 4.38 2.43 3.58
CA THR A 110 3.65 3.08 2.48
C THR A 110 4.05 2.57 1.11
N ASP A 111 5.17 1.86 1.00
CA ASP A 111 5.66 1.28 -0.23
C ASP A 111 5.03 -0.09 -0.52
N SER A 112 5.02 -0.45 -1.79
CA SER A 112 4.57 -1.77 -2.27
C SER A 112 5.64 -2.41 -3.15
N PRO A 113 5.69 -3.76 -3.24
CA PRO A 113 6.55 -4.43 -4.20
C PRO A 113 6.24 -3.97 -5.63
N ARG A 114 7.30 -3.69 -6.40
CA ARG A 114 7.21 -3.15 -7.76
C ARG A 114 8.45 -3.46 -8.58
N LEU A 115 8.43 -3.08 -9.83
CA LEU A 115 9.61 -3.01 -10.70
C LEU A 115 10.04 -1.55 -10.83
N ASP A 116 11.26 -1.24 -10.38
CA ASP A 116 11.85 0.08 -10.57
C ASP A 116 12.63 0.13 -11.88
N LEU A 117 12.55 1.27 -12.57
CA LEU A 117 13.41 1.54 -13.71
C LEU A 117 14.85 1.80 -13.26
N ARG A 118 15.82 1.28 -13.98
CA ARG A 118 17.24 1.61 -13.75
C ARG A 118 17.56 3.04 -14.23
N PRO A 119 18.65 3.66 -13.77
CA PRO A 119 19.00 5.06 -14.13
C PRO A 119 19.07 5.35 -15.64
N THR A 120 19.44 4.35 -16.45
CA THR A 120 19.42 4.43 -17.92
C THR A 120 18.59 3.26 -18.43
N PRO A 121 17.25 3.38 -18.40
CA PRO A 121 16.40 2.22 -18.55
C PRO A 121 16.13 1.83 -19.99
N LEU A 122 15.97 2.83 -20.89
CA LEU A 122 15.51 2.60 -22.26
C LEU A 122 16.64 2.03 -23.13
N TYR A 123 16.35 0.95 -23.83
CA TYR A 123 17.22 0.38 -24.86
C TYR A 123 16.39 -0.27 -25.98
N GLU A 124 16.99 -0.45 -27.13
CA GLU A 124 16.39 -1.12 -28.27
C GLU A 124 17.15 -2.43 -28.57
N SER A 125 16.43 -3.47 -28.89
CA SER A 125 16.94 -4.73 -29.41
C SER A 125 15.89 -5.35 -30.32
N ASP A 126 16.31 -5.89 -31.47
CA ASP A 126 15.47 -6.63 -32.43
C ASP A 126 14.18 -5.86 -32.81
N HIS A 127 14.30 -4.54 -33.01
CA HIS A 127 13.20 -3.61 -33.34
C HIS A 127 12.16 -3.42 -32.23
N PHE A 128 12.46 -3.81 -31.00
CA PHE A 128 11.62 -3.55 -29.84
C PHE A 128 12.30 -2.58 -28.88
N SER A 129 11.50 -1.75 -28.25
CA SER A 129 11.95 -0.87 -27.17
C SER A 129 11.68 -1.52 -25.82
N TYR A 130 12.70 -1.54 -24.98
CA TYR A 130 12.66 -2.17 -23.66
C TYR A 130 13.07 -1.22 -22.57
N PHE A 131 12.54 -1.47 -21.37
CA PHE A 131 13.02 -0.84 -20.15
C PHE A 131 13.80 -1.84 -19.29
N LYS A 132 15.02 -1.47 -18.91
CA LYS A 132 15.78 -2.21 -17.88
C LYS A 132 15.18 -1.89 -16.51
N THR A 133 14.80 -2.93 -15.81
CA THR A 133 14.21 -2.83 -14.48
C THR A 133 15.03 -3.58 -13.44
N HIS A 134 14.73 -3.37 -12.19
CA HIS A 134 15.02 -4.28 -11.10
C HIS A 134 13.79 -4.36 -10.18
N TYR A 135 13.62 -5.47 -9.49
CA TYR A 135 12.54 -5.62 -8.54
C TYR A 135 12.86 -4.90 -7.22
N TYR A 136 11.83 -4.34 -6.62
CA TYR A 136 11.85 -3.75 -5.30
C TYR A 136 10.92 -4.52 -4.37
N GLY A 137 11.41 -4.86 -3.15
CA GLY A 137 10.66 -5.68 -2.20
C GLY A 137 10.62 -7.16 -2.60
N GLY A 138 9.82 -7.93 -1.89
CA GLY A 138 9.64 -9.36 -2.14
C GLY A 138 8.58 -9.61 -3.22
N ILE A 139 8.99 -10.03 -4.40
CA ILE A 139 8.09 -10.41 -5.49
C ILE A 139 8.22 -11.90 -5.82
N ARG A 140 7.13 -12.50 -6.28
CA ARG A 140 7.14 -13.81 -6.94
C ARG A 140 7.18 -13.58 -8.44
N LYS A 141 8.36 -13.70 -9.04
CA LYS A 141 8.62 -13.33 -10.44
C LYS A 141 7.64 -13.95 -11.44
N TYR A 142 7.23 -15.21 -11.20
CA TYR A 142 6.29 -15.91 -12.08
C TYR A 142 4.91 -15.26 -12.20
N GLN A 143 4.52 -14.43 -11.22
CA GLN A 143 3.22 -13.72 -11.24
C GLN A 143 3.24 -12.49 -12.12
N TRP A 144 4.41 -12.01 -12.53
CA TRP A 144 4.59 -10.75 -13.25
C TRP A 144 4.71 -10.92 -14.78
N GLY A 145 4.94 -12.16 -15.24
CA GLY A 145 4.97 -12.47 -16.67
C GLY A 145 3.58 -12.23 -17.30
N THR A 146 3.57 -11.59 -18.48
CA THR A 146 2.37 -11.28 -19.28
C THR A 146 1.29 -10.39 -18.63
N MET A 147 1.51 -9.94 -17.40
CA MET A 147 0.59 -9.03 -16.70
C MET A 147 0.69 -7.62 -17.31
N PRO A 148 -0.44 -6.93 -17.60
CA PRO A 148 -0.43 -5.53 -17.95
C PRO A 148 0.12 -4.70 -16.79
N LEU A 149 1.06 -3.81 -17.09
CA LEU A 149 1.73 -2.95 -16.12
C LEU A 149 1.57 -1.49 -16.51
N ALA A 150 1.44 -0.61 -15.52
CA ALA A 150 1.51 0.83 -15.67
C ALA A 150 2.86 1.36 -15.13
N ILE A 151 3.26 2.54 -15.59
CA ILE A 151 4.43 3.26 -15.07
C ILE A 151 3.96 4.49 -14.33
N HIS A 152 4.36 4.62 -13.07
CA HIS A 152 4.17 5.78 -12.22
C HIS A 152 5.50 6.40 -11.87
N GLY A 153 5.57 7.71 -11.79
CA GLY A 153 6.81 8.36 -11.40
C GLY A 153 6.72 9.85 -11.23
N VAL A 154 7.86 10.42 -10.82
CA VAL A 154 8.04 11.86 -10.68
C VAL A 154 9.36 12.27 -11.29
N PHE A 155 9.33 13.26 -12.16
CA PHE A 155 10.54 13.92 -12.66
C PHE A 155 10.80 15.21 -11.90
N THR A 156 12.02 15.42 -11.50
CA THR A 156 12.47 16.72 -11.04
C THR A 156 13.26 17.41 -12.15
N ARG A 157 12.79 18.56 -12.59
CA ARG A 157 13.45 19.37 -13.64
C ARG A 157 14.65 20.11 -13.09
N ALA A 158 15.48 20.63 -13.98
CA ALA A 158 16.67 21.41 -13.61
C ALA A 158 16.34 22.69 -12.84
N ASP A 159 15.15 23.24 -13.00
CA ASP A 159 14.63 24.40 -12.25
C ASP A 159 14.09 24.03 -10.86
N GLY A 160 14.15 22.76 -10.46
CA GLY A 160 13.63 22.25 -9.19
C GLY A 160 12.14 21.92 -9.19
N SER A 161 11.39 22.18 -10.28
CA SER A 161 10.00 21.80 -10.38
C SER A 161 9.86 20.29 -10.55
N SER A 162 8.75 19.72 -10.06
CA SER A 162 8.45 18.29 -10.17
C SER A 162 7.21 18.07 -11.03
N VAL A 163 7.24 17.03 -11.84
CA VAL A 163 6.11 16.57 -12.67
C VAL A 163 5.83 15.12 -12.34
N SER A 164 4.63 14.84 -11.86
CA SER A 164 4.14 13.48 -11.70
C SER A 164 3.57 12.97 -13.01
N PHE A 165 3.70 11.68 -13.26
CA PHE A 165 3.10 11.02 -14.42
C PHE A 165 2.64 9.61 -14.04
N ALA A 166 1.58 9.17 -14.70
CA ALA A 166 1.08 7.80 -14.73
C ALA A 166 0.77 7.46 -16.19
N VAL A 167 1.19 6.31 -16.66
CA VAL A 167 0.92 5.81 -18.02
C VAL A 167 0.54 4.36 -17.95
N GLY A 168 -0.57 3.97 -18.51
CA GLY A 168 -1.09 2.61 -18.51
C GLY A 168 -2.28 2.40 -17.55
N GLU A 169 -2.81 3.47 -16.96
CA GLU A 169 -4.00 3.43 -16.09
C GLU A 169 -5.29 3.76 -16.85
N ASP A 170 -5.21 4.62 -17.88
CA ASP A 170 -6.36 4.97 -18.70
C ASP A 170 -6.58 3.95 -19.82
N GLU A 171 -7.84 3.73 -20.22
CA GLU A 171 -8.23 2.75 -21.25
C GLU A 171 -7.52 2.95 -22.62
N ASN A 172 -7.11 4.18 -22.92
CA ASN A 172 -6.43 4.52 -24.17
C ASN A 172 -4.89 4.58 -24.03
N ASP A 173 -4.37 4.35 -22.82
CA ASP A 173 -2.94 4.36 -22.59
C ASP A 173 -2.27 3.10 -23.16
N PRO A 174 -1.01 3.20 -23.61
CA PRO A 174 -0.21 2.02 -23.85
C PRO A 174 0.08 1.32 -22.51
N VAL A 175 0.00 0.00 -22.50
CA VAL A 175 0.38 -0.83 -21.36
C VAL A 175 1.76 -1.44 -21.58
N PHE A 176 2.44 -1.72 -20.47
CA PHE A 176 3.73 -2.40 -20.46
C PHE A 176 3.53 -3.83 -20.02
N CYS A 177 4.42 -4.73 -20.42
CA CYS A 177 4.39 -6.11 -19.93
C CYS A 177 5.81 -6.69 -19.89
N ILE A 178 5.98 -7.71 -19.05
CA ILE A 178 7.13 -8.60 -19.10
C ILE A 178 6.73 -9.75 -20.02
N THR A 179 7.48 -9.92 -21.12
CA THR A 179 7.27 -11.04 -22.03
C THR A 179 7.68 -12.37 -21.36
N ASP A 180 6.95 -13.41 -21.64
CA ASP A 180 7.26 -14.75 -21.16
C ASP A 180 7.72 -15.66 -22.33
N LEU A 181 8.45 -16.71 -21.99
CA LEU A 181 8.93 -17.69 -22.95
C LEU A 181 8.02 -18.93 -22.95
N LEU A 182 7.92 -19.57 -24.10
CA LEU A 182 7.30 -20.88 -24.19
C LEU A 182 8.04 -21.89 -23.26
N PRO A 183 7.36 -22.87 -22.67
CA PRO A 183 7.95 -23.78 -21.68
C PRO A 183 9.26 -24.46 -22.14
N HIS A 184 9.34 -24.83 -23.41
CA HIS A 184 10.54 -25.47 -23.96
C HIS A 184 11.71 -24.52 -24.22
N LEU A 185 11.49 -23.20 -24.19
CA LEU A 185 12.55 -22.18 -24.29
C LEU A 185 12.87 -21.57 -22.90
N GLY A 186 12.02 -21.78 -21.92
CA GLY A 186 12.11 -21.20 -20.58
C GLY A 186 12.57 -22.16 -19.48
N ALA A 187 13.19 -23.30 -19.83
CA ALA A 187 13.58 -24.33 -18.86
C ALA A 187 14.45 -23.79 -17.72
N GLU A 188 15.39 -22.88 -18.02
CA GLU A 188 16.28 -22.26 -17.02
C GLU A 188 15.65 -21.05 -16.28
N GLN A 189 14.49 -20.58 -16.70
CA GLN A 189 13.85 -19.39 -16.16
C GLN A 189 13.29 -19.64 -14.75
N ASN A 190 12.94 -20.87 -14.46
CA ASN A 190 12.38 -21.29 -13.16
C ASN A 190 13.44 -21.61 -12.11
N ASP A 191 14.71 -21.69 -12.50
CA ASP A 191 15.83 -22.11 -11.64
C ASP A 191 16.56 -20.94 -10.95
N ARG A 192 16.06 -19.70 -11.13
CA ARG A 192 16.70 -18.47 -10.61
C ARG A 192 15.77 -17.60 -9.78
#